data_9dfee0cc1cc142e803fa8f78ae5857d5
#
_entry.id   9dfee0cc1cc142e803fa8f78ae5857d5
#
_cell.length_a   1.000
_cell.length_b   1.000
_cell.length_c   1.000
_cell.angle_alpha   90.00
_cell.angle_beta   90.00
_cell.angle_gamma   90.00
#
_symmetry.space_group_name_H-M   'P 1'
#
loop_
_entity.id
_entity.type
_entity.pdbx_description
1 polymer ?
#
loop_
_entity_poly.entity_id
_entity_poly.type
_entity_poly.pdbx_seq_one_letter_code
_entity_poly.pdbx_strand_id
1 'polypeptide(L)'
;MKLRDVIDRKVAAWALYDWANSSFALSIMAVLYPLFLGSYWSAGASGAAVTARLAWVTAAANFLVAVAAPVLGTIADAGGFRKRFLVILAVVGAAMTAALGLVPEGNWPWALGLYVLASVGFYSSTVFYDSLLVDVTRPRYFDFVSALGFSMGYLGGAVLLAIHVWMISSPATFGLEDSTEAIRYAFFTVGIWWALFLTPLIRWVPEHKRVLVIEGGVFAAAYRELRSTILKIGQYRQVVVFLVAYLLYVAGVFTVISMAVNYGQRLGFSDQDLVFALMITNFAGFPATFAFGFIGQRYGPKFGLYIALSVYIAVSSYAVFMTTISQFYVMAIVIGCVQGAAQGLSRSLYAKLIPSEAPGEFFGFYNMITKFAHVLGPSLVGVAALLSDEPKIVLVAVLPLFILGGVILSSVRKAEG
;
A
#
# COMPACT_ATOMS: atom_id res chain seq x y z
N MET A 1 -17.53 -13.72 18.32
CA MET A 1 -16.45 -14.36 17.53
C MET A 1 -15.33 -14.75 18.49
N LYS A 2 -14.98 -16.03 18.58
CA LYS A 2 -13.78 -16.44 19.31
C LYS A 2 -12.59 -16.29 18.37
N LEU A 3 -11.57 -15.52 18.76
CA LEU A 3 -10.40 -15.24 17.91
C LEU A 3 -9.67 -16.52 17.45
N ARG A 4 -9.62 -17.53 18.31
CA ARG A 4 -9.00 -18.84 18.02
C ARG A 4 -9.68 -19.60 16.88
N ASP A 5 -10.94 -19.32 16.59
CA ASP A 5 -11.70 -19.97 15.51
C ASP A 5 -11.46 -19.28 14.16
N VAL A 6 -10.86 -18.08 14.15
CA VAL A 6 -10.63 -17.26 12.96
C VAL A 6 -9.15 -17.19 12.62
N ILE A 7 -8.29 -17.04 13.63
CA ILE A 7 -6.83 -16.92 13.43
C ILE A 7 -6.24 -18.33 13.52
N ASP A 8 -6.32 -19.06 12.42
CA ASP A 8 -5.58 -20.30 12.23
C ASP A 8 -4.16 -20.04 11.66
N ARG A 9 -3.40 -21.08 11.43
CA ARG A 9 -2.03 -20.98 10.89
C ARG A 9 -1.98 -20.30 9.52
N LYS A 10 -3.02 -20.45 8.69
CA LYS A 10 -3.08 -19.85 7.33
C LYS A 10 -3.29 -18.35 7.43
N VAL A 11 -4.27 -17.93 8.26
CA VAL A 11 -4.57 -16.52 8.49
C VAL A 11 -3.37 -15.82 9.14
N ALA A 12 -2.74 -16.43 10.14
CA ALA A 12 -1.55 -15.88 10.78
C ALA A 12 -0.38 -15.73 9.79
N ALA A 13 -0.12 -16.75 8.98
CA ALA A 13 0.93 -16.73 7.96
C ALA A 13 0.67 -15.67 6.87
N TRP A 14 -0.58 -15.51 6.46
CA TRP A 14 -0.98 -14.49 5.51
C TRP A 14 -0.81 -13.08 6.11
N ALA A 15 -1.23 -12.85 7.36
CA ALA A 15 -1.05 -11.55 8.02
C ALA A 15 0.43 -11.21 8.28
N LEU A 16 1.28 -12.21 8.55
CA LEU A 16 2.73 -12.04 8.69
C LEU A 16 3.42 -11.63 7.39
N TYR A 17 2.82 -11.88 6.23
CA TYR A 17 3.35 -11.33 4.99
C TYR A 17 3.21 -9.80 4.93
N ASP A 18 2.10 -9.26 5.40
CA ASP A 18 1.89 -7.80 5.47
C ASP A 18 2.84 -7.14 6.51
N TRP A 19 3.07 -7.81 7.65
CA TRP A 19 4.14 -7.45 8.59
C TRP A 19 5.50 -7.35 7.89
N ALA A 20 5.78 -8.25 6.95
CA ALA A 20 7.05 -8.31 6.25
C ALA A 20 7.20 -7.18 5.22
N ASN A 21 6.26 -7.11 4.26
CA ASN A 21 6.38 -6.24 3.10
C ASN A 21 6.14 -4.75 3.41
N SER A 22 5.38 -4.44 4.47
CA SER A 22 5.15 -3.06 4.89
C SER A 22 6.42 -2.34 5.33
N SER A 23 7.48 -3.08 5.71
CA SER A 23 8.79 -2.51 5.97
C SER A 23 9.42 -1.87 4.72
N PHE A 24 9.20 -2.46 3.53
CA PHE A 24 9.63 -1.84 2.28
C PHE A 24 8.87 -0.53 2.02
N ALA A 25 7.55 -0.53 2.19
CA ALA A 25 6.74 0.68 1.99
C ALA A 25 7.16 1.81 2.95
N LEU A 26 7.33 1.50 4.23
CA LEU A 26 7.59 2.52 5.24
C LEU A 26 9.06 2.91 5.33
N SER A 27 9.99 1.96 5.49
CA SER A 27 11.41 2.28 5.62
C SER A 27 12.04 2.70 4.29
N ILE A 28 11.76 1.98 3.20
CA ILE A 28 12.44 2.25 1.93
C ILE A 28 11.71 3.33 1.13
N MET A 29 10.45 3.11 0.76
CA MET A 29 9.77 4.03 -0.16
C MET A 29 9.50 5.39 0.45
N ALA A 30 9.09 5.43 1.73
CA ALA A 30 8.69 6.68 2.36
C ALA A 30 9.87 7.48 2.95
N VAL A 31 10.97 6.81 3.38
CA VAL A 31 12.02 7.48 4.16
C VAL A 31 13.40 7.31 3.49
N LEU A 32 13.96 6.11 3.48
CA LEU A 32 15.39 5.92 3.21
C LEU A 32 15.76 6.10 1.74
N TYR A 33 14.92 5.64 0.81
CA TYR A 33 15.22 5.78 -0.61
C TYR A 33 15.23 7.24 -1.09
N PRO A 34 14.21 8.08 -0.79
CA PRO A 34 14.25 9.49 -1.15
C PRO A 34 15.44 10.23 -0.53
N LEU A 35 15.72 9.97 0.75
CA LEU A 35 16.84 10.58 1.46
C LEU A 35 18.17 10.21 0.79
N PHE A 36 18.41 8.92 0.56
CA PHE A 36 19.68 8.41 0.07
C PHE A 36 19.88 8.67 -1.42
N LEU A 37 18.78 8.77 -2.19
CA LEU A 37 18.83 9.24 -3.59
C LEU A 37 19.41 10.65 -3.68
N GLY A 38 19.01 11.54 -2.78
CA GLY A 38 19.51 12.92 -2.77
C GLY A 38 20.92 13.04 -2.21
N SER A 39 21.16 12.49 -1.04
CA SER A 39 22.40 12.72 -0.29
C SER A 39 23.59 11.87 -0.74
N TYR A 40 23.35 10.69 -1.31
CA TYR A 40 24.41 9.72 -1.61
C TYR A 40 24.49 9.37 -3.11
N TRP A 41 23.41 8.83 -3.71
CA TRP A 41 23.48 8.38 -5.11
C TRP A 41 23.45 9.52 -6.11
N SER A 42 22.90 10.68 -5.75
CA SER A 42 22.86 11.87 -6.62
C SER A 42 23.73 13.01 -6.05
N ALA A 43 24.78 12.69 -5.32
CA ALA A 43 25.69 13.69 -4.72
C ALA A 43 26.11 14.74 -5.77
N GLY A 44 26.00 16.02 -5.41
CA GLY A 44 26.29 17.15 -6.30
C GLY A 44 25.20 17.53 -7.32
N ALA A 45 24.08 16.78 -7.40
CA ALA A 45 22.95 17.15 -8.24
C ALA A 45 22.09 18.23 -7.59
N SER A 46 21.42 19.05 -8.40
CA SER A 46 20.43 20.01 -7.87
C SER A 46 19.22 19.31 -7.29
N GLY A 47 18.55 19.91 -6.28
CA GLY A 47 17.33 19.38 -5.69
C GLY A 47 16.22 19.12 -6.71
N ALA A 48 16.12 19.97 -7.74
CA ALA A 48 15.18 19.78 -8.85
C ALA A 48 15.47 18.48 -9.63
N ALA A 49 16.76 18.19 -9.89
CA ALA A 49 17.15 16.96 -10.59
C ALA A 49 16.86 15.71 -9.74
N VAL A 50 17.09 15.75 -8.43
CA VAL A 50 16.76 14.64 -7.50
C VAL A 50 15.26 14.41 -7.46
N THR A 51 14.47 15.48 -7.34
CA THR A 51 13.00 15.39 -7.35
C THR A 51 12.49 14.81 -8.67
N ALA A 52 13.04 15.23 -9.81
CA ALA A 52 12.68 14.68 -11.12
C ALA A 52 13.01 13.20 -11.23
N ARG A 53 14.19 12.75 -10.76
CA ARG A 53 14.58 11.33 -10.72
C ARG A 53 13.60 10.52 -9.89
N LEU A 54 13.26 10.98 -8.68
CA LEU A 54 12.30 10.31 -7.81
C LEU A 54 10.91 10.22 -8.44
N ALA A 55 10.44 11.31 -9.06
CA ALA A 55 9.15 11.34 -9.74
C ALA A 55 9.11 10.36 -10.92
N TRP A 56 10.12 10.35 -11.78
CA TRP A 56 10.19 9.45 -12.91
C TRP A 56 10.24 7.97 -12.50
N VAL A 57 11.05 7.62 -11.51
CA VAL A 57 11.18 6.23 -11.06
C VAL A 57 9.88 5.73 -10.42
N THR A 58 9.21 6.58 -9.63
CA THR A 58 7.93 6.25 -9.01
C THR A 58 6.82 6.11 -10.07
N ALA A 59 6.78 7.02 -11.06
CA ALA A 59 5.83 6.95 -12.16
C ALA A 59 6.03 5.68 -13.00
N ALA A 60 7.28 5.35 -13.34
CA ALA A 60 7.60 4.15 -14.10
C ALA A 60 7.17 2.87 -13.37
N ALA A 61 7.49 2.74 -12.07
CA ALA A 61 7.08 1.59 -11.28
C ALA A 61 5.55 1.45 -11.20
N ASN A 62 4.84 2.55 -10.92
CA ASN A 62 3.37 2.54 -10.86
C ASN A 62 2.73 2.21 -12.21
N PHE A 63 3.26 2.74 -13.32
CA PHE A 63 2.76 2.46 -14.67
C PHE A 63 2.95 0.98 -15.03
N LEU A 64 4.14 0.43 -14.81
CA LEU A 64 4.42 -0.98 -15.08
C LEU A 64 3.46 -1.90 -14.32
N VAL A 65 3.23 -1.61 -13.04
CA VAL A 65 2.31 -2.41 -12.21
C VAL A 65 0.86 -2.22 -12.64
N ALA A 66 0.43 -1.00 -12.95
CA ALA A 66 -0.95 -0.73 -13.39
C ALA A 66 -1.31 -1.54 -14.65
N VAL A 67 -0.36 -1.64 -15.59
CA VAL A 67 -0.55 -2.43 -16.82
C VAL A 67 -0.43 -3.95 -16.57
N ALA A 68 0.53 -4.34 -15.73
CA ALA A 68 0.81 -5.76 -15.51
C ALA A 68 -0.20 -6.45 -14.57
N ALA A 69 -0.77 -5.72 -13.59
CA ALA A 69 -1.57 -6.33 -12.53
C ALA A 69 -2.77 -7.14 -13.02
N PRO A 70 -3.65 -6.66 -13.93
CA PRO A 70 -4.76 -7.46 -14.42
C PRO A 70 -4.29 -8.67 -15.24
N VAL A 71 -3.25 -8.49 -16.06
CA VAL A 71 -2.69 -9.56 -16.90
C VAL A 71 -2.10 -10.68 -16.05
N LEU A 72 -1.26 -10.31 -15.07
CA LEU A 72 -0.65 -11.27 -14.14
C LEU A 72 -1.71 -11.96 -13.29
N GLY A 73 -2.75 -11.23 -12.86
CA GLY A 73 -3.87 -11.79 -12.12
C GLY A 73 -4.59 -12.89 -12.90
N THR A 74 -4.93 -12.60 -14.16
CA THR A 74 -5.62 -13.55 -15.06
C THR A 74 -4.74 -14.78 -15.35
N ILE A 75 -3.43 -14.59 -15.61
CA ILE A 75 -2.49 -15.70 -15.81
C ILE A 75 -2.41 -16.58 -14.57
N ALA A 76 -2.36 -15.97 -13.39
CA ALA A 76 -2.26 -16.70 -12.13
C ALA A 76 -3.53 -17.48 -11.79
N ASP A 77 -4.72 -16.93 -12.10
CA ASP A 77 -5.99 -17.64 -11.93
C ASP A 77 -6.12 -18.80 -12.91
N ALA A 78 -5.80 -18.57 -14.19
CA ALA A 78 -5.86 -19.60 -15.22
C ALA A 78 -4.94 -20.80 -14.91
N GLY A 79 -3.75 -20.54 -14.38
CA GLY A 79 -2.76 -21.56 -14.05
C GLY A 79 -2.82 -22.10 -12.61
N GLY A 80 -3.60 -21.49 -11.72
CA GLY A 80 -3.60 -21.81 -10.29
C GLY A 80 -2.27 -21.49 -9.60
N PHE A 81 -1.61 -20.37 -9.99
CA PHE A 81 -0.24 -20.02 -9.57
C PHE A 81 -0.16 -18.76 -8.69
N ARG A 82 -1.26 -18.32 -8.06
CA ARG A 82 -1.31 -17.06 -7.30
C ARG A 82 -0.24 -16.98 -6.22
N LYS A 83 -0.10 -18.00 -5.39
CA LYS A 83 0.93 -18.05 -4.34
C LYS A 83 2.35 -18.10 -4.95
N ARG A 84 2.58 -18.85 -6.03
CA ARG A 84 3.89 -18.92 -6.69
C ARG A 84 4.31 -17.56 -7.24
N PHE A 85 3.40 -16.85 -7.91
CA PHE A 85 3.66 -15.50 -8.41
C PHE A 85 3.97 -14.55 -7.26
N LEU A 86 3.19 -14.59 -6.16
CA LEU A 86 3.49 -13.82 -4.96
C LEU A 86 4.92 -14.07 -4.48
N VAL A 87 5.28 -15.34 -4.29
CA VAL A 87 6.60 -15.72 -3.74
C VAL A 87 7.74 -15.27 -4.65
N ILE A 88 7.64 -15.51 -5.97
CA ILE A 88 8.68 -15.11 -6.92
C ILE A 88 8.86 -13.58 -6.90
N LEU A 89 7.77 -12.83 -6.99
CA LEU A 89 7.81 -11.38 -7.01
C LEU A 89 8.29 -10.78 -5.68
N ALA A 90 7.88 -11.37 -4.55
CA ALA A 90 8.36 -10.95 -3.24
C ALA A 90 9.85 -11.22 -3.05
N VAL A 91 10.36 -12.38 -3.49
CA VAL A 91 11.80 -12.71 -3.45
C VAL A 91 12.59 -11.75 -4.33
N VAL A 92 12.12 -11.48 -5.55
CA VAL A 92 12.76 -10.48 -6.43
C VAL A 92 12.75 -9.11 -5.76
N GLY A 93 11.61 -8.67 -5.21
CA GLY A 93 11.50 -7.40 -4.50
C GLY A 93 12.46 -7.29 -3.33
N ALA A 94 12.53 -8.33 -2.48
CA ALA A 94 13.43 -8.38 -1.34
C ALA A 94 14.91 -8.38 -1.75
N ALA A 95 15.28 -9.15 -2.80
CA ALA A 95 16.65 -9.20 -3.30
C ALA A 95 17.10 -7.85 -3.91
N MET A 96 16.23 -7.21 -4.71
CA MET A 96 16.52 -5.89 -5.29
C MET A 96 16.60 -4.80 -4.21
N THR A 97 15.79 -4.91 -3.15
CA THR A 97 15.88 -4.02 -1.99
C THR A 97 17.22 -4.17 -1.29
N ALA A 98 17.66 -5.40 -1.00
CA ALA A 98 18.98 -5.63 -0.41
C ALA A 98 20.11 -5.14 -1.32
N ALA A 99 20.00 -5.34 -2.64
CA ALA A 99 20.99 -4.90 -3.62
C ALA A 99 21.18 -3.37 -3.66
N LEU A 100 20.17 -2.56 -3.28
CA LEU A 100 20.32 -1.11 -3.12
C LEU A 100 21.45 -0.73 -2.14
N GLY A 101 21.65 -1.50 -1.08
CA GLY A 101 22.74 -1.29 -0.13
C GLY A 101 24.14 -1.48 -0.72
N LEU A 102 24.28 -2.12 -1.89
CA LEU A 102 25.55 -2.32 -2.60
C LEU A 102 25.88 -1.21 -3.60
N VAL A 103 24.91 -0.34 -3.94
CA VAL A 103 25.11 0.69 -4.96
C VAL A 103 26.08 1.76 -4.46
N PRO A 104 27.19 2.03 -5.20
CA PRO A 104 28.17 3.04 -4.81
C PRO A 104 27.60 4.47 -4.87
N GLU A 105 28.30 5.39 -4.20
CA GLU A 105 28.04 6.82 -4.26
C GLU A 105 28.07 7.34 -5.72
N GLY A 106 27.20 8.31 -6.04
CA GLY A 106 27.09 8.91 -7.37
C GLY A 106 26.41 8.05 -8.43
N ASN A 107 26.12 6.76 -8.13
CA ASN A 107 25.62 5.81 -9.13
C ASN A 107 24.08 5.70 -9.11
N TRP A 108 23.42 6.87 -9.23
CA TRP A 108 21.95 6.97 -9.24
C TRP A 108 21.24 6.12 -10.31
N PRO A 109 21.79 5.85 -11.53
CA PRO A 109 21.04 5.05 -12.51
C PRO A 109 20.81 3.60 -12.05
N TRP A 110 21.82 2.98 -11.39
CA TRP A 110 21.65 1.66 -10.80
C TRP A 110 20.67 1.67 -9.63
N ALA A 111 20.73 2.70 -8.77
CA ALA A 111 19.75 2.86 -7.69
C ALA A 111 18.31 2.99 -8.21
N LEU A 112 18.09 3.74 -9.32
CA LEU A 112 16.78 3.84 -9.96
C LEU A 112 16.31 2.49 -10.50
N GLY A 113 17.17 1.78 -11.24
CA GLY A 113 16.85 0.47 -11.81
C GLY A 113 16.45 -0.56 -10.75
N LEU A 114 17.24 -0.69 -9.70
CA LEU A 114 16.96 -1.60 -8.59
C LEU A 114 15.67 -1.23 -7.85
N TYR A 115 15.44 0.06 -7.63
CA TYR A 115 14.22 0.53 -6.97
C TYR A 115 12.95 0.27 -7.82
N VAL A 116 13.01 0.42 -9.15
CA VAL A 116 11.88 0.04 -10.03
C VAL A 116 11.58 -1.44 -9.86
N LEU A 117 12.60 -2.31 -9.94
CA LEU A 117 12.42 -3.75 -9.82
C LEU A 117 11.91 -4.15 -8.42
N ALA A 118 12.43 -3.53 -7.36
CA ALA A 118 11.94 -3.73 -5.99
C ALA A 118 10.48 -3.32 -5.83
N SER A 119 10.12 -2.14 -6.38
CA SER A 119 8.75 -1.61 -6.33
C SER A 119 7.78 -2.44 -7.16
N VAL A 120 8.18 -2.90 -8.34
CA VAL A 120 7.37 -3.83 -9.16
C VAL A 120 7.17 -5.14 -8.41
N GLY A 121 8.21 -5.69 -7.79
CA GLY A 121 8.11 -6.88 -6.93
C GLY A 121 7.13 -6.69 -5.78
N PHE A 122 7.23 -5.56 -5.06
CA PHE A 122 6.35 -5.21 -3.96
C PHE A 122 4.89 -5.09 -4.40
N TYR A 123 4.62 -4.23 -5.36
CA TYR A 123 3.25 -3.96 -5.79
C TYR A 123 2.59 -5.15 -6.48
N SER A 124 3.34 -5.88 -7.33
CA SER A 124 2.78 -7.04 -8.02
C SER A 124 2.55 -8.22 -7.07
N SER A 125 3.41 -8.43 -6.07
CA SER A 125 3.16 -9.43 -5.02
C SER A 125 1.95 -9.08 -4.17
N THR A 126 1.67 -7.79 -3.93
CA THR A 126 0.48 -7.32 -3.21
C THR A 126 -0.82 -7.68 -3.93
N VAL A 127 -0.85 -7.67 -5.28
CA VAL A 127 -2.02 -8.14 -6.06
C VAL A 127 -2.42 -9.57 -5.66
N PHE A 128 -1.42 -10.46 -5.60
CA PHE A 128 -1.67 -11.86 -5.25
C PHE A 128 -1.93 -12.02 -3.75
N TYR A 129 -1.27 -11.25 -2.90
CA TYR A 129 -1.54 -11.21 -1.47
C TYR A 129 -3.01 -10.86 -1.19
N ASP A 130 -3.51 -9.81 -1.82
CA ASP A 130 -4.91 -9.39 -1.70
C ASP A 130 -5.86 -10.48 -2.18
N SER A 131 -5.55 -11.11 -3.32
CA SER A 131 -6.37 -12.17 -3.90
C SER A 131 -6.42 -13.45 -3.05
N LEU A 132 -5.38 -13.74 -2.27
CA LEU A 132 -5.34 -14.88 -1.36
C LEU A 132 -6.28 -14.73 -0.15
N LEU A 133 -6.83 -13.53 0.12
CA LEU A 133 -7.79 -13.33 1.19
C LEU A 133 -8.97 -14.31 1.10
N VAL A 134 -9.44 -14.58 -0.12
CA VAL A 134 -10.57 -15.50 -0.35
C VAL A 134 -10.22 -16.97 -0.09
N ASP A 135 -8.93 -17.32 -0.09
CA ASP A 135 -8.45 -18.69 0.14
C ASP A 135 -8.06 -18.96 1.59
N VAL A 136 -7.62 -17.92 2.31
CA VAL A 136 -7.13 -18.09 3.69
C VAL A 136 -8.25 -18.05 4.72
N THR A 137 -9.42 -17.46 4.39
CA THR A 137 -10.55 -17.39 5.32
C THR A 137 -11.90 -17.42 4.61
N ARG A 138 -12.97 -17.59 5.38
CA ARG A 138 -14.34 -17.62 4.86
C ARG A 138 -14.90 -16.21 4.67
N PRO A 139 -15.85 -15.97 3.74
CA PRO A 139 -16.42 -14.65 3.46
C PRO A 139 -16.94 -13.90 4.68
N ARG A 140 -17.49 -14.63 5.65
CA ARG A 140 -17.98 -14.05 6.91
C ARG A 140 -16.89 -13.40 7.78
N TYR A 141 -15.60 -13.72 7.55
CA TYR A 141 -14.48 -13.21 8.32
C TYR A 141 -13.58 -12.27 7.53
N PHE A 142 -13.91 -11.96 6.27
CA PHE A 142 -13.07 -11.10 5.42
C PHE A 142 -12.77 -9.75 6.06
N ASP A 143 -13.74 -9.12 6.75
CA ASP A 143 -13.55 -7.80 7.34
C ASP A 143 -12.48 -7.83 8.44
N PHE A 144 -12.57 -8.81 9.33
CA PHE A 144 -11.61 -8.95 10.41
C PHE A 144 -10.23 -9.36 9.89
N VAL A 145 -10.16 -10.39 9.03
CA VAL A 145 -8.87 -10.90 8.54
C VAL A 145 -8.16 -9.88 7.66
N SER A 146 -8.89 -9.15 6.82
CA SER A 146 -8.31 -8.07 6.02
C SER A 146 -7.75 -6.95 6.90
N ALA A 147 -8.49 -6.52 7.91
CA ALA A 147 -8.01 -5.52 8.87
C ALA A 147 -6.81 -6.04 9.69
N LEU A 148 -6.79 -7.32 10.08
CA LEU A 148 -5.66 -7.95 10.75
C LEU A 148 -4.38 -7.87 9.91
N GLY A 149 -4.44 -8.14 8.60
CA GLY A 149 -3.29 -8.01 7.71
C GLY A 149 -2.72 -6.60 7.77
N PHE A 150 -3.54 -5.57 7.48
CA PHE A 150 -3.08 -4.18 7.55
C PHE A 150 -2.57 -3.76 8.93
N SER A 151 -3.25 -4.22 10.01
CA SER A 151 -2.79 -3.98 11.37
C SER A 151 -1.38 -4.53 11.60
N MET A 152 -1.13 -5.78 11.20
CA MET A 152 0.21 -6.38 11.29
C MET A 152 1.22 -5.65 10.43
N GLY A 153 0.83 -5.18 9.23
CA GLY A 153 1.67 -4.36 8.37
C GLY A 153 2.13 -3.06 9.03
N TYR A 154 1.21 -2.33 9.63
CA TYR A 154 1.55 -1.10 10.37
C TYR A 154 2.54 -1.35 11.51
N LEU A 155 2.32 -2.40 12.28
CA LEU A 155 3.23 -2.73 13.39
C LEU A 155 4.60 -3.18 12.88
N GLY A 156 4.66 -4.07 11.88
CA GLY A 156 5.90 -4.58 11.32
C GLY A 156 6.76 -3.50 10.66
N GLY A 157 6.11 -2.63 9.87
CA GLY A 157 6.78 -1.48 9.26
C GLY A 157 7.32 -0.49 10.30
N ALA A 158 6.49 -0.15 11.32
CA ALA A 158 6.87 0.79 12.37
C ALA A 158 8.02 0.27 13.24
N VAL A 159 7.98 -1.02 13.62
CA VAL A 159 9.06 -1.64 14.43
C VAL A 159 10.37 -1.61 13.68
N LEU A 160 10.39 -2.02 12.40
CA LEU A 160 11.64 -2.03 11.66
C LEU A 160 12.13 -0.61 11.35
N LEU A 161 11.24 0.35 11.04
CA LEU A 161 11.63 1.75 10.88
C LEU A 161 12.21 2.32 12.16
N ALA A 162 11.64 2.04 13.34
CA ALA A 162 12.18 2.50 14.62
C ALA A 162 13.60 1.96 14.86
N ILE A 163 13.86 0.70 14.53
CA ILE A 163 15.20 0.12 14.58
C ILE A 163 16.15 0.85 13.63
N HIS A 164 15.71 1.14 12.39
CA HIS A 164 16.53 1.88 11.42
C HIS A 164 16.83 3.31 11.86
N VAL A 165 15.85 4.02 12.40
CA VAL A 165 16.05 5.38 12.96
C VAL A 165 17.07 5.34 14.09
N TRP A 166 16.98 4.36 14.99
CA TRP A 166 17.98 4.18 16.04
C TRP A 166 19.36 3.85 15.47
N MET A 167 19.45 2.94 14.52
CA MET A 167 20.71 2.56 13.88
C MET A 167 21.39 3.74 13.18
N ILE A 168 20.62 4.60 12.52
CA ILE A 168 21.11 5.80 11.82
C ILE A 168 21.53 6.89 12.82
N SER A 169 20.78 7.05 13.91
CA SER A 169 21.07 8.06 14.94
C SER A 169 22.22 7.69 15.86
N SER A 170 22.54 6.41 16.00
CA SER A 170 23.59 5.90 16.91
C SER A 170 24.33 4.72 16.27
N PRO A 171 25.04 4.92 15.14
CA PRO A 171 25.68 3.83 14.38
C PRO A 171 26.63 3.00 15.20
N ALA A 172 27.43 3.64 16.05
CA ALA A 172 28.41 2.99 16.90
C ALA A 172 27.82 1.92 17.84
N THR A 173 26.53 2.06 18.23
CA THR A 173 25.83 1.04 19.05
C THR A 173 25.67 -0.29 18.29
N PHE A 174 25.65 -0.23 16.97
CA PHE A 174 25.51 -1.38 16.07
C PHE A 174 26.85 -1.82 15.46
N GLY A 175 27.96 -1.21 15.87
CA GLY A 175 29.30 -1.49 15.31
C GLY A 175 29.49 -0.93 13.90
N LEU A 176 28.77 0.11 13.54
CA LEU A 176 28.82 0.79 12.23
C LEU A 176 29.64 2.08 12.34
N GLU A 177 30.29 2.45 11.24
CA GLU A 177 31.18 3.61 11.20
C GLU A 177 30.42 4.94 11.22
N ASP A 178 29.36 5.03 10.40
CA ASP A 178 28.58 6.25 10.24
C ASP A 178 27.11 5.98 9.85
N SER A 179 26.34 7.06 9.70
CA SER A 179 24.92 7.00 9.29
C SER A 179 24.74 6.53 7.84
N THR A 180 25.73 6.72 6.97
CA THR A 180 25.70 6.27 5.57
C THR A 180 25.76 4.74 5.52
N GLU A 181 26.68 4.17 6.29
CA GLU A 181 26.78 2.73 6.44
C GLU A 181 25.51 2.16 7.06
N ALA A 182 24.96 2.81 8.10
CA ALA A 182 23.70 2.42 8.73
C ALA A 182 22.54 2.37 7.73
N ILE A 183 22.41 3.35 6.83
CA ILE A 183 21.36 3.34 5.78
C ILE A 183 21.59 2.20 4.78
N ARG A 184 22.84 1.91 4.40
CA ARG A 184 23.15 0.76 3.53
C ARG A 184 22.75 -0.56 4.18
N TYR A 185 23.03 -0.75 5.48
CA TYR A 185 22.57 -1.93 6.22
C TYR A 185 21.04 -1.97 6.36
N ALA A 186 20.36 -0.82 6.44
CA ALA A 186 18.90 -0.80 6.47
C ALA A 186 18.28 -1.39 5.21
N PHE A 187 18.85 -1.18 4.01
CA PHE A 187 18.40 -1.85 2.78
C PHE A 187 18.54 -3.38 2.87
N PHE A 188 19.66 -3.89 3.42
CA PHE A 188 19.85 -5.34 3.61
C PHE A 188 18.86 -5.91 4.62
N THR A 189 18.68 -5.24 5.75
CA THR A 189 17.79 -5.73 6.80
C THR A 189 16.32 -5.75 6.36
N VAL A 190 15.86 -4.78 5.55
CA VAL A 190 14.52 -4.83 4.95
C VAL A 190 14.37 -6.02 4.00
N GLY A 191 15.36 -6.27 3.13
CA GLY A 191 15.33 -7.44 2.24
C GLY A 191 15.27 -8.77 3.00
N ILE A 192 16.12 -8.90 4.04
CA ILE A 192 16.16 -10.10 4.91
C ILE A 192 14.84 -10.25 5.68
N TRP A 193 14.31 -9.17 6.27
CA TRP A 193 13.05 -9.15 6.99
C TRP A 193 11.90 -9.62 6.12
N TRP A 194 11.82 -9.09 4.90
CA TRP A 194 10.78 -9.47 3.94
C TRP A 194 10.89 -10.94 3.55
N ALA A 195 12.08 -11.42 3.22
CA ALA A 195 12.31 -12.82 2.87
C ALA A 195 12.04 -13.77 4.04
N LEU A 196 12.45 -13.40 5.28
CA LEU A 196 12.25 -14.22 6.47
C LEU A 196 10.78 -14.43 6.77
N PHE A 197 10.00 -13.34 6.83
CA PHE A 197 8.58 -13.41 7.16
C PHE A 197 7.67 -13.82 5.98
N LEU A 198 8.22 -13.99 4.78
CA LEU A 198 7.57 -14.68 3.66
C LEU A 198 7.50 -16.20 3.90
N THR A 199 8.43 -16.79 4.67
CA THR A 199 8.51 -18.23 4.87
C THR A 199 7.27 -18.87 5.51
N PRO A 200 6.57 -18.24 6.48
CA PRO A 200 5.29 -18.75 6.99
C PRO A 200 4.23 -18.88 5.90
N LEU A 201 4.12 -17.89 4.99
CA LEU A 201 3.17 -17.91 3.89
C LEU A 201 3.49 -19.09 2.94
N ILE A 202 4.76 -19.29 2.62
CA ILE A 202 5.18 -20.43 1.76
C ILE A 202 4.78 -21.76 2.38
N ARG A 203 4.89 -21.90 3.72
CA ARG A 203 4.67 -23.18 4.40
C ARG A 203 3.20 -23.47 4.67
N TRP A 204 2.40 -22.48 5.04
CA TRP A 204 1.06 -22.72 5.60
C TRP A 204 -0.10 -22.25 4.74
N VAL A 205 0.12 -21.34 3.79
CA VAL A 205 -0.93 -20.94 2.85
C VAL A 205 -0.93 -21.93 1.67
N PRO A 206 -2.06 -22.62 1.39
CA PRO A 206 -2.12 -23.57 0.28
C PRO A 206 -2.13 -22.86 -1.07
N GLU A 207 -1.59 -23.52 -2.10
CA GLU A 207 -1.82 -23.14 -3.49
C GLU A 207 -3.14 -23.78 -3.95
N HIS A 208 -4.08 -22.99 -4.43
CA HIS A 208 -5.29 -23.51 -5.06
C HIS A 208 -4.93 -24.03 -6.46
N LYS A 209 -4.89 -25.34 -6.59
CA LYS A 209 -4.71 -25.97 -7.91
C LYS A 209 -6.03 -25.90 -8.68
N ARG A 210 -6.21 -24.92 -9.53
CA ARG A 210 -7.21 -24.95 -10.59
C ARG A 210 -6.56 -25.63 -11.81
N VAL A 211 -7.01 -26.81 -12.14
CA VAL A 211 -6.67 -27.44 -13.41
C VAL A 211 -7.72 -26.97 -14.43
N LEU A 212 -7.48 -25.82 -15.04
CA LEU A 212 -8.15 -25.52 -16.29
C LEU A 212 -7.45 -26.31 -17.39
N VAL A 213 -8.21 -27.07 -18.15
CA VAL A 213 -7.71 -27.65 -19.41
C VAL A 213 -7.49 -26.48 -20.37
N ILE A 214 -6.25 -26.07 -20.54
CA ILE A 214 -5.88 -24.88 -21.29
C ILE A 214 -5.60 -25.27 -22.73
N GLU A 215 -6.61 -25.23 -23.60
CA GLU A 215 -6.42 -25.30 -25.05
C GLU A 215 -5.71 -24.01 -25.54
N GLY A 216 -4.56 -24.13 -26.15
CA GLY A 216 -3.83 -23.04 -26.78
C GLY A 216 -2.80 -22.33 -25.92
N GLY A 217 -2.47 -22.82 -24.71
CA GLY A 217 -1.45 -22.27 -23.81
C GLY A 217 -1.97 -21.20 -22.86
N VAL A 218 -1.27 -21.04 -21.71
CA VAL A 218 -1.69 -20.18 -20.59
C VAL A 218 -1.87 -18.71 -21.00
N PHE A 219 -0.99 -18.18 -21.83
CA PHE A 219 -1.05 -16.77 -22.27
C PHE A 219 -2.25 -16.48 -23.18
N ALA A 220 -2.56 -17.40 -24.12
CA ALA A 220 -3.72 -17.22 -24.99
C ALA A 220 -5.03 -17.35 -24.23
N ALA A 221 -5.11 -18.26 -23.26
CA ALA A 221 -6.25 -18.39 -22.36
C ALA A 221 -6.43 -17.13 -21.51
N ALA A 222 -5.36 -16.63 -20.88
CA ALA A 222 -5.38 -15.42 -20.09
C ALA A 222 -5.82 -14.19 -20.90
N TYR A 223 -5.33 -14.04 -22.14
CA TYR A 223 -5.76 -12.94 -23.01
C TYR A 223 -7.26 -13.01 -23.33
N ARG A 224 -7.78 -14.20 -23.66
CA ARG A 224 -9.21 -14.40 -23.94
C ARG A 224 -10.08 -14.11 -22.71
N GLU A 225 -9.63 -14.58 -21.54
CA GLU A 225 -10.31 -14.35 -20.25
C GLU A 225 -10.34 -12.84 -19.92
N LEU A 226 -9.19 -12.17 -19.92
CA LEU A 226 -9.08 -10.73 -19.67
C LEU A 226 -9.97 -9.92 -20.64
N ARG A 227 -9.92 -10.24 -21.94
CA ARG A 227 -10.79 -9.59 -22.94
C ARG A 227 -12.26 -9.85 -22.65
N SER A 228 -12.64 -11.10 -22.27
CA SER A 228 -14.00 -11.47 -21.89
C SER A 228 -14.48 -10.67 -20.68
N THR A 229 -13.64 -10.55 -19.63
CA THR A 229 -14.00 -9.81 -18.42
C THR A 229 -14.13 -8.32 -18.70
N ILE A 230 -13.23 -7.72 -19.47
CA ILE A 230 -13.35 -6.31 -19.88
C ILE A 230 -14.67 -6.07 -20.64
N LEU A 231 -15.04 -6.95 -21.57
CA LEU A 231 -16.27 -6.82 -22.35
C LEU A 231 -17.54 -7.05 -21.51
N LYS A 232 -17.44 -7.87 -20.47
CA LYS A 232 -18.55 -8.22 -19.57
C LYS A 232 -18.55 -7.46 -18.25
N ILE A 233 -17.61 -6.54 -18.01
CA ILE A 233 -17.46 -5.86 -16.72
C ILE A 233 -18.74 -5.11 -16.31
N GLY A 234 -19.53 -4.65 -17.28
CA GLY A 234 -20.84 -4.06 -17.04
C GLY A 234 -21.85 -5.00 -16.35
N GLN A 235 -21.66 -6.32 -16.45
CA GLN A 235 -22.51 -7.31 -15.76
C GLN A 235 -22.22 -7.32 -14.26
N TYR A 236 -20.99 -6.91 -13.86
CA TYR A 236 -20.56 -6.77 -12.46
C TYR A 236 -20.79 -5.35 -11.94
N ARG A 237 -22.02 -4.84 -12.13
CA ARG A 237 -22.38 -3.44 -11.82
C ARG A 237 -21.94 -3.00 -10.43
N GLN A 238 -22.08 -3.86 -9.41
CA GLN A 238 -21.71 -3.52 -8.04
C GLN A 238 -20.19 -3.39 -7.86
N VAL A 239 -19.40 -4.21 -8.57
CA VAL A 239 -17.93 -4.12 -8.62
C VAL A 239 -17.53 -2.80 -9.26
N VAL A 240 -18.12 -2.43 -10.41
CA VAL A 240 -17.78 -1.17 -11.09
C VAL A 240 -18.13 0.05 -10.23
N VAL A 241 -19.34 0.08 -9.64
CA VAL A 241 -19.74 1.18 -8.74
C VAL A 241 -18.79 1.29 -7.54
N PHE A 242 -18.40 0.15 -6.96
CA PHE A 242 -17.41 0.14 -5.88
C PHE A 242 -16.05 0.67 -6.36
N LEU A 243 -15.53 0.23 -7.50
CA LEU A 243 -14.23 0.67 -8.01
C LEU A 243 -14.20 2.17 -8.32
N VAL A 244 -15.31 2.75 -8.80
CA VAL A 244 -15.42 4.21 -9.00
C VAL A 244 -15.42 4.95 -7.65
N ALA A 245 -16.21 4.48 -6.67
CA ALA A 245 -16.17 5.04 -5.33
C ALA A 245 -14.78 4.94 -4.71
N TYR A 246 -14.15 3.77 -4.83
CA TYR A 246 -12.83 3.46 -4.33
C TYR A 246 -11.76 4.37 -4.95
N LEU A 247 -11.76 4.52 -6.26
CA LEU A 247 -10.85 5.43 -6.96
C LEU A 247 -10.87 6.83 -6.34
N LEU A 248 -12.06 7.37 -6.12
CA LEU A 248 -12.20 8.72 -5.60
C LEU A 248 -11.70 8.82 -4.15
N TYR A 249 -12.28 8.08 -3.22
CA TYR A 249 -11.91 8.27 -1.82
C TYR A 249 -10.48 7.80 -1.52
N VAL A 250 -9.98 6.76 -2.21
CA VAL A 250 -8.61 6.31 -2.00
C VAL A 250 -7.59 7.26 -2.63
N ALA A 251 -7.93 7.96 -3.72
CA ALA A 251 -7.11 9.06 -4.22
C ALA A 251 -6.97 10.16 -3.16
N GLY A 252 -8.06 10.50 -2.46
CA GLY A 252 -8.01 11.41 -1.31
C GLY A 252 -7.11 10.90 -0.19
N VAL A 253 -7.25 9.64 0.21
CA VAL A 253 -6.42 9.00 1.25
C VAL A 253 -4.94 9.08 0.90
N PHE A 254 -4.55 8.64 -0.30
CA PHE A 254 -3.14 8.66 -0.72
C PHE A 254 -2.60 10.08 -0.89
N THR A 255 -3.44 11.03 -1.28
CA THR A 255 -3.04 12.44 -1.34
C THR A 255 -2.71 12.99 0.04
N VAL A 256 -3.56 12.74 1.04
CA VAL A 256 -3.29 13.13 2.42
C VAL A 256 -1.98 12.54 2.91
N ILE A 257 -1.74 11.24 2.66
CA ILE A 257 -0.52 10.55 3.08
C ILE A 257 0.73 11.13 2.38
N SER A 258 0.68 11.26 1.04
CA SER A 258 1.83 11.69 0.24
C SER A 258 2.17 13.16 0.42
N MET A 259 1.17 14.00 0.68
CA MET A 259 1.36 15.44 0.84
C MET A 259 1.64 15.86 2.29
N ALA A 260 1.39 15.00 3.28
CA ALA A 260 1.59 15.32 4.69
C ALA A 260 3.01 15.81 4.99
N VAL A 261 4.03 15.10 4.48
CA VAL A 261 5.45 15.46 4.65
C VAL A 261 5.75 16.83 4.02
N ASN A 262 5.34 17.04 2.77
CA ASN A 262 5.56 18.29 2.06
C ASN A 262 4.84 19.47 2.75
N TYR A 263 3.62 19.22 3.27
CA TYR A 263 2.88 20.22 4.01
C TYR A 263 3.57 20.59 5.34
N GLY A 264 4.06 19.59 6.08
CA GLY A 264 4.83 19.82 7.30
C GLY A 264 6.13 20.60 7.06
N GLN A 265 6.85 20.29 5.98
CA GLN A 265 8.05 21.05 5.56
C GLN A 265 7.74 22.51 5.25
N ARG A 266 6.62 22.78 4.56
CA ARG A 266 6.16 24.17 4.28
C ARG A 266 5.78 24.95 5.55
N LEU A 267 5.37 24.26 6.62
CA LEU A 267 5.14 24.84 7.94
C LEU A 267 6.43 25.03 8.74
N GLY A 268 7.59 24.60 8.21
CA GLY A 268 8.90 24.73 8.85
C GLY A 268 9.24 23.63 9.86
N PHE A 269 8.53 22.49 9.83
CA PHE A 269 8.84 21.35 10.70
C PHE A 269 10.10 20.62 10.21
N SER A 270 10.90 20.09 11.15
CA SER A 270 12.12 19.36 10.82
C SER A 270 11.84 17.99 10.19
N ASP A 271 12.78 17.48 9.39
CA ASP A 271 12.65 16.13 8.81
C ASP A 271 12.55 15.04 9.90
N GLN A 272 13.18 15.25 11.05
CA GLN A 272 13.07 14.34 12.21
C GLN A 272 11.65 14.30 12.75
N ASP A 273 11.00 15.46 12.90
CA ASP A 273 9.59 15.56 13.33
C ASP A 273 8.65 14.84 12.34
N LEU A 274 8.92 14.96 11.05
CA LEU A 274 8.09 14.33 10.00
C LEU A 274 8.26 12.80 10.00
N VAL A 275 9.48 12.29 10.16
CA VAL A 275 9.73 10.85 10.33
C VAL A 275 9.08 10.33 11.61
N PHE A 276 9.16 11.08 12.71
CA PHE A 276 8.49 10.73 13.96
C PHE A 276 6.97 10.69 13.81
N ALA A 277 6.38 11.64 13.09
CA ALA A 277 4.95 11.64 12.77
C ALA A 277 4.54 10.39 11.95
N LEU A 278 5.36 9.97 10.96
CA LEU A 278 5.12 8.74 10.22
C LEU A 278 5.14 7.51 11.14
N MET A 279 6.07 7.45 12.08
CA MET A 279 6.13 6.36 13.07
C MET A 279 4.88 6.36 13.96
N ILE A 280 4.49 7.51 14.50
CA ILE A 280 3.27 7.65 15.34
C ILE A 280 2.03 7.20 14.56
N THR A 281 1.88 7.61 13.30
CA THR A 281 0.78 7.20 12.43
C THR A 281 0.67 5.68 12.34
N ASN A 282 1.79 4.99 12.15
CA ASN A 282 1.80 3.54 12.00
C ASN A 282 1.58 2.82 13.33
N PHE A 283 2.18 3.29 14.44
CA PHE A 283 1.93 2.72 15.76
C PHE A 283 0.47 2.92 16.22
N ALA A 284 -0.13 4.07 15.95
CA ALA A 284 -1.56 4.29 16.22
C ALA A 284 -2.44 3.46 15.28
N GLY A 285 -2.00 3.26 14.05
CA GLY A 285 -2.68 2.46 13.02
C GLY A 285 -2.85 1.00 13.42
N PHE A 286 -1.87 0.40 14.09
CA PHE A 286 -1.93 -1.00 14.50
C PHE A 286 -3.17 -1.33 15.35
N PRO A 287 -3.38 -0.79 16.57
CA PRO A 287 -4.52 -1.13 17.41
C PRO A 287 -5.84 -0.66 16.81
N ALA A 288 -5.84 0.52 16.16
CA ALA A 288 -7.06 1.07 15.58
C ALA A 288 -7.56 0.23 14.40
N THR A 289 -6.69 -0.17 13.47
CA THR A 289 -7.06 -1.03 12.35
C THR A 289 -7.56 -2.40 12.83
N PHE A 290 -6.93 -2.96 13.85
CA PHE A 290 -7.39 -4.18 14.49
C PHE A 290 -8.83 -4.02 15.06
N ALA A 291 -9.10 -2.91 15.75
CA ALA A 291 -10.43 -2.60 16.27
C ALA A 291 -11.46 -2.41 15.14
N PHE A 292 -11.08 -1.74 14.03
CA PHE A 292 -11.95 -1.60 12.85
C PHE A 292 -12.28 -2.96 12.20
N GLY A 293 -11.43 -3.96 12.34
CA GLY A 293 -11.74 -5.32 11.95
C GLY A 293 -12.99 -5.87 12.67
N PHE A 294 -13.13 -5.62 13.97
CA PHE A 294 -14.35 -5.99 14.72
C PHE A 294 -15.55 -5.13 14.33
N ILE A 295 -15.36 -3.84 14.09
CA ILE A 295 -16.42 -2.93 13.63
C ILE A 295 -16.97 -3.43 12.28
N GLY A 296 -16.09 -3.71 11.32
CA GLY A 296 -16.46 -4.27 10.02
C GLY A 296 -17.18 -5.60 10.14
N GLN A 297 -16.68 -6.49 11.01
CA GLN A 297 -17.28 -7.80 11.26
C GLN A 297 -18.69 -7.71 11.87
N ARG A 298 -18.95 -6.72 12.73
CA ARG A 298 -20.21 -6.57 13.45
C ARG A 298 -21.24 -5.75 12.69
N TYR A 299 -20.82 -4.62 12.11
CA TYR A 299 -21.70 -3.62 11.51
C TYR A 299 -21.60 -3.57 9.99
N GLY A 300 -20.68 -4.35 9.40
CA GLY A 300 -20.37 -4.36 7.99
C GLY A 300 -19.28 -3.37 7.59
N PRO A 301 -18.56 -3.66 6.49
CA PRO A 301 -17.39 -2.87 6.05
C PRO A 301 -17.77 -1.44 5.67
N LYS A 302 -18.93 -1.21 5.08
CA LYS A 302 -19.39 0.14 4.70
C LYS A 302 -19.51 1.07 5.89
N PHE A 303 -19.99 0.59 7.04
CA PHE A 303 -20.11 1.40 8.24
C PHE A 303 -18.74 1.90 8.71
N GLY A 304 -17.75 1.01 8.80
CA GLY A 304 -16.38 1.39 9.15
C GLY A 304 -15.75 2.33 8.12
N LEU A 305 -16.03 2.14 6.83
CA LEU A 305 -15.57 3.04 5.76
C LEU A 305 -16.15 4.46 5.93
N TYR A 306 -17.44 4.59 6.25
CA TYR A 306 -18.04 5.92 6.50
C TYR A 306 -17.42 6.62 7.71
N ILE A 307 -17.13 5.89 8.79
CA ILE A 307 -16.39 6.47 9.92
C ILE A 307 -15.03 6.99 9.43
N ALA A 308 -14.27 6.17 8.70
CA ALA A 308 -12.96 6.55 8.20
C ALA A 308 -13.03 7.79 7.28
N LEU A 309 -13.96 7.81 6.32
CA LEU A 309 -14.13 8.93 5.40
C LEU A 309 -14.56 10.22 6.13
N SER A 310 -15.44 10.12 7.12
CA SER A 310 -15.85 11.28 7.95
C SER A 310 -14.66 11.87 8.72
N VAL A 311 -13.79 11.00 9.25
CA VAL A 311 -12.56 11.44 9.93
C VAL A 311 -11.59 12.09 8.93
N TYR A 312 -11.41 11.52 7.73
CA TYR A 312 -10.57 12.16 6.70
C TYR A 312 -11.08 13.53 6.28
N ILE A 313 -12.42 13.70 6.13
CA ILE A 313 -13.03 15.01 5.85
C ILE A 313 -12.74 15.99 7.01
N ALA A 314 -12.96 15.58 8.25
CA ALA A 314 -12.71 16.42 9.42
C ALA A 314 -11.23 16.82 9.55
N VAL A 315 -10.30 15.86 9.38
CA VAL A 315 -8.86 16.13 9.45
C VAL A 315 -8.41 17.04 8.32
N SER A 316 -8.86 16.81 7.09
CA SER A 316 -8.50 17.66 5.94
C SER A 316 -9.04 19.08 6.10
N SER A 317 -10.23 19.23 6.70
CA SER A 317 -10.78 20.55 7.02
C SER A 317 -10.03 21.26 8.16
N TYR A 318 -9.64 20.51 9.20
CA TYR A 318 -8.88 21.05 10.33
C TYR A 318 -7.45 21.44 9.93
N ALA A 319 -6.84 20.71 9.02
CA ALA A 319 -5.46 20.94 8.57
C ALA A 319 -5.23 22.37 8.04
N VAL A 320 -6.28 23.03 7.53
CA VAL A 320 -6.24 24.43 7.08
C VAL A 320 -5.87 25.42 8.22
N PHE A 321 -6.20 25.06 9.46
CA PHE A 321 -5.95 25.89 10.65
C PHE A 321 -4.69 25.48 11.42
N MET A 322 -4.00 24.44 10.97
CA MET A 322 -2.82 23.92 11.65
C MET A 322 -1.61 24.83 11.51
N THR A 323 -0.90 25.05 12.62
CA THR A 323 0.28 25.92 12.69
C THR A 323 1.41 25.35 13.55
N THR A 324 1.14 24.34 14.38
CA THR A 324 2.11 23.81 15.36
C THR A 324 2.40 22.34 15.12
N ILE A 325 3.62 21.90 15.50
CA ILE A 325 4.04 20.50 15.41
C ILE A 325 3.17 19.57 16.27
N SER A 326 2.70 20.03 17.44
CA SER A 326 1.82 19.23 18.29
C SER A 326 0.47 18.95 17.61
N GLN A 327 -0.09 19.92 16.87
CA GLN A 327 -1.28 19.71 16.06
C GLN A 327 -1.02 18.71 14.94
N PHE A 328 0.17 18.75 14.32
CA PHE A 328 0.58 17.80 13.30
C PHE A 328 0.65 16.37 13.86
N TYR A 329 1.22 16.17 15.05
CA TYR A 329 1.26 14.85 15.70
C TYR A 329 -0.13 14.33 16.05
N VAL A 330 -1.03 15.19 16.54
CA VAL A 330 -2.42 14.80 16.78
C VAL A 330 -3.10 14.35 15.49
N MET A 331 -2.91 15.09 14.40
CA MET A 331 -3.43 14.70 13.09
C MET A 331 -2.84 13.38 12.61
N ALA A 332 -1.54 13.16 12.78
CA ALA A 332 -0.86 11.92 12.44
C ALA A 332 -1.48 10.71 13.17
N ILE A 333 -1.76 10.86 14.47
CA ILE A 333 -2.46 9.82 15.26
C ILE A 333 -3.86 9.57 14.71
N VAL A 334 -4.65 10.61 14.46
CA VAL A 334 -6.03 10.49 13.98
C VAL A 334 -6.09 9.86 12.59
N ILE A 335 -5.19 10.26 11.68
CA ILE A 335 -5.05 9.64 10.35
C ILE A 335 -4.66 8.16 10.52
N GLY A 336 -3.68 7.86 11.37
CA GLY A 336 -3.26 6.49 11.66
C GLY A 336 -4.44 5.62 12.10
N CYS A 337 -5.29 6.14 12.98
CA CYS A 337 -6.46 5.42 13.47
C CYS A 337 -7.43 4.98 12.35
N VAL A 338 -7.52 5.70 11.24
CA VAL A 338 -8.51 5.42 10.17
C VAL A 338 -7.92 4.91 8.86
N GLN A 339 -6.61 5.11 8.64
CA GLN A 339 -5.94 4.75 7.38
C GLN A 339 -6.08 3.27 7.06
N GLY A 340 -5.80 2.41 8.03
CA GLY A 340 -5.93 0.97 7.85
C GLY A 340 -7.38 0.50 7.74
N ALA A 341 -8.32 1.21 8.37
CA ALA A 341 -9.74 0.96 8.19
C ALA A 341 -10.16 1.22 6.74
N ALA A 342 -9.76 2.37 6.17
CA ALA A 342 -10.08 2.73 4.79
C ALA A 342 -9.54 1.68 3.80
N GLN A 343 -8.32 1.18 3.99
CA GLN A 343 -7.70 0.20 3.12
C GLN A 343 -8.23 -1.22 3.37
N GLY A 344 -8.24 -1.67 4.62
CA GLY A 344 -8.60 -3.04 5.00
C GLY A 344 -10.07 -3.36 4.75
N LEU A 345 -10.98 -2.44 5.08
CA LEU A 345 -12.41 -2.64 4.83
C LEU A 345 -12.79 -2.47 3.36
N SER A 346 -12.05 -1.67 2.58
CA SER A 346 -12.19 -1.61 1.13
C SER A 346 -11.85 -2.94 0.48
N ARG A 347 -10.70 -3.53 0.85
CA ARG A 347 -10.27 -4.85 0.36
C ARG A 347 -11.29 -5.94 0.72
N SER A 348 -11.80 -5.95 1.94
CA SER A 348 -12.79 -6.94 2.36
C SER A 348 -14.15 -6.77 1.67
N LEU A 349 -14.60 -5.52 1.49
CA LEU A 349 -15.84 -5.23 0.74
C LEU A 349 -15.70 -5.68 -0.70
N TYR A 350 -14.58 -5.36 -1.34
CA TYR A 350 -14.29 -5.79 -2.70
C TYR A 350 -14.28 -7.31 -2.84
N ALA A 351 -13.60 -8.01 -1.92
CA ALA A 351 -13.59 -9.47 -1.88
C ALA A 351 -14.98 -10.12 -1.77
N LYS A 352 -15.96 -9.41 -1.18
CA LYS A 352 -17.36 -9.86 -1.08
C LYS A 352 -18.19 -9.60 -2.35
N LEU A 353 -17.71 -8.72 -3.24
CA LEU A 353 -18.42 -8.32 -4.47
C LEU A 353 -17.94 -9.10 -5.70
N ILE A 354 -16.72 -9.61 -5.66
CA ILE A 354 -16.12 -10.30 -6.81
C ILE A 354 -16.53 -11.78 -6.85
N PRO A 355 -16.56 -12.39 -8.07
CA PRO A 355 -16.76 -13.83 -8.20
C PRO A 355 -15.59 -14.61 -7.56
N SER A 356 -15.92 -15.71 -6.90
CA SER A 356 -14.95 -16.61 -6.23
C SER A 356 -14.03 -17.33 -7.21
N GLU A 357 -14.40 -17.34 -8.47
CA GLU A 357 -13.74 -18.08 -9.55
C GLU A 357 -12.49 -17.38 -10.10
N ALA A 358 -12.43 -16.04 -10.06
CA ALA A 358 -11.35 -15.26 -10.66
C ALA A 358 -10.80 -14.15 -9.74
N PRO A 359 -10.45 -14.42 -8.48
CA PRO A 359 -10.05 -13.37 -7.53
C PRO A 359 -8.73 -12.69 -7.93
N GLY A 360 -7.79 -13.38 -8.54
CA GLY A 360 -6.53 -12.78 -9.01
C GLY A 360 -6.75 -11.73 -10.08
N GLU A 361 -7.59 -12.02 -11.07
CA GLU A 361 -7.96 -11.08 -12.12
C GLU A 361 -8.65 -9.84 -11.55
N PHE A 362 -9.68 -10.04 -10.71
CA PHE A 362 -10.41 -8.91 -10.11
C PHE A 362 -9.53 -8.07 -9.16
N PHE A 363 -8.69 -8.70 -8.34
CA PHE A 363 -7.72 -7.97 -7.53
C PHE A 363 -6.64 -7.30 -8.39
N GLY A 364 -6.35 -7.80 -9.58
CA GLY A 364 -5.55 -7.11 -10.60
C GLY A 364 -6.18 -5.76 -10.98
N PHE A 365 -7.49 -5.72 -11.28
CA PHE A 365 -8.21 -4.48 -11.53
C PHE A 365 -8.25 -3.56 -10.30
N TYR A 366 -8.48 -4.10 -9.11
CA TYR A 366 -8.45 -3.33 -7.87
C TYR A 366 -7.11 -2.61 -7.66
N ASN A 367 -6.00 -3.34 -7.84
CA ASN A 367 -4.68 -2.77 -7.71
C ASN A 367 -4.34 -1.79 -8.85
N MET A 368 -4.80 -2.03 -10.07
CA MET A 368 -4.69 -1.08 -11.17
C MET A 368 -5.38 0.25 -10.81
N ILE A 369 -6.63 0.20 -10.32
CA ILE A 369 -7.36 1.40 -9.87
C ILE A 369 -6.63 2.10 -8.72
N THR A 370 -6.04 1.34 -7.78
CA THR A 370 -5.20 1.90 -6.71
C THR A 370 -4.03 2.70 -7.28
N LYS A 371 -3.37 2.22 -8.36
CA LYS A 371 -2.27 2.95 -9.01
C LYS A 371 -2.75 4.23 -9.70
N PHE A 372 -3.91 4.20 -10.34
CA PHE A 372 -4.52 5.42 -10.88
C PHE A 372 -4.86 6.43 -9.78
N ALA A 373 -5.34 5.95 -8.62
CA ALA A 373 -5.62 6.81 -7.47
C ALA A 373 -4.37 7.54 -6.95
N HIS A 374 -3.21 6.85 -6.93
CA HIS A 374 -1.93 7.46 -6.54
C HIS A 374 -1.49 8.60 -7.48
N VAL A 375 -1.97 8.62 -8.72
CA VAL A 375 -1.69 9.69 -9.69
C VAL A 375 -2.76 10.77 -9.61
N LEU A 376 -4.03 10.39 -9.56
CA LEU A 376 -5.18 11.30 -9.63
C LEU A 376 -5.16 12.33 -8.48
N GLY A 377 -4.98 11.88 -7.26
CA GLY A 377 -5.02 12.76 -6.09
C GLY A 377 -3.94 13.85 -6.12
N PRO A 378 -2.64 13.49 -6.19
CA PRO A 378 -1.56 14.48 -6.30
C PRO A 378 -1.66 15.37 -7.54
N SER A 379 -2.20 14.87 -8.66
CA SER A 379 -2.42 15.70 -9.86
C SER A 379 -3.46 16.79 -9.62
N LEU A 380 -4.56 16.47 -8.93
CA LEU A 380 -5.57 17.48 -8.55
C LEU A 380 -4.99 18.54 -7.62
N VAL A 381 -4.16 18.13 -6.68
CA VAL A 381 -3.41 19.04 -5.79
C VAL A 381 -2.47 19.91 -6.58
N GLY A 382 -1.74 19.34 -7.56
CA GLY A 382 -0.87 20.11 -8.45
C GLY A 382 -1.63 21.17 -9.25
N VAL A 383 -2.79 20.81 -9.82
CA VAL A 383 -3.66 21.78 -10.50
C VAL A 383 -4.16 22.86 -9.54
N ALA A 384 -4.59 22.49 -8.33
CA ALA A 384 -5.03 23.47 -7.33
C ALA A 384 -3.90 24.43 -6.94
N ALA A 385 -2.67 23.94 -6.83
CA ALA A 385 -1.50 24.77 -6.55
C ALA A 385 -1.13 25.73 -7.68
N LEU A 386 -1.49 25.44 -8.95
CA LEU A 386 -1.33 26.36 -10.06
C LEU A 386 -2.39 27.49 -10.07
N LEU A 387 -3.53 27.24 -9.42
CA LEU A 387 -4.63 28.21 -9.33
C LEU A 387 -4.52 29.12 -8.10
N SER A 388 -3.70 28.78 -7.13
CA SER A 388 -3.53 29.54 -5.90
C SER A 388 -2.20 29.22 -5.21
N ASP A 389 -1.50 30.28 -4.79
CA ASP A 389 -0.27 30.17 -3.98
C ASP A 389 -0.53 29.79 -2.51
N GLU A 390 -1.80 29.73 -2.11
CA GLU A 390 -2.15 29.39 -0.72
C GLU A 390 -2.06 27.87 -0.48
N PRO A 391 -1.16 27.41 0.41
CA PRO A 391 -1.02 25.97 0.74
C PRO A 391 -2.31 25.32 1.26
N LYS A 392 -3.22 26.12 1.80
CA LYS A 392 -4.50 25.70 2.39
C LYS A 392 -5.49 25.19 1.32
N ILE A 393 -5.47 25.76 0.11
CA ILE A 393 -6.36 25.37 -0.99
C ILE A 393 -6.07 23.94 -1.45
N VAL A 394 -4.82 23.52 -1.38
CA VAL A 394 -4.36 22.17 -1.69
C VAL A 394 -5.08 21.12 -0.82
N LEU A 395 -5.26 21.42 0.48
CA LEU A 395 -5.93 20.50 1.42
C LEU A 395 -7.44 20.45 1.20
N VAL A 396 -8.05 21.56 0.78
CA VAL A 396 -9.48 21.63 0.46
C VAL A 396 -9.79 20.89 -0.83
N ALA A 397 -8.86 20.84 -1.78
CA ALA A 397 -9.02 20.17 -3.06
C ALA A 397 -9.27 18.64 -2.96
N VAL A 398 -8.92 18.02 -1.84
CA VAL A 398 -9.18 16.59 -1.62
C VAL A 398 -10.57 16.29 -1.04
N LEU A 399 -11.26 17.27 -0.45
CA LEU A 399 -12.57 17.08 0.17
C LEU A 399 -13.63 16.53 -0.79
N PRO A 400 -13.76 17.05 -2.05
CA PRO A 400 -14.69 16.50 -3.01
C PRO A 400 -14.47 15.01 -3.29
N LEU A 401 -13.22 14.53 -3.24
CA LEU A 401 -12.89 13.11 -3.47
C LEU A 401 -13.51 12.22 -2.40
N PHE A 402 -13.42 12.61 -1.13
CA PHE A 402 -14.03 11.87 -0.03
C PHE A 402 -15.55 11.94 -0.07
N ILE A 403 -16.12 13.11 -0.33
CA ILE A 403 -17.58 13.32 -0.36
C ILE A 403 -18.19 12.52 -1.52
N LEU A 404 -17.70 12.71 -2.75
CA LEU A 404 -18.21 12.01 -3.93
C LEU A 404 -17.98 10.50 -3.83
N GLY A 405 -16.79 10.06 -3.38
CA GLY A 405 -16.49 8.67 -3.13
C GLY A 405 -17.45 8.05 -2.11
N GLY A 406 -17.75 8.75 -1.02
CA GLY A 406 -18.71 8.33 0.01
C GLY A 406 -20.15 8.26 -0.53
N VAL A 407 -20.58 9.24 -1.31
CA VAL A 407 -21.91 9.26 -1.95
C VAL A 407 -22.05 8.07 -2.91
N ILE A 408 -21.07 7.83 -3.78
CA ILE A 408 -21.13 6.69 -4.71
C ILE A 408 -21.07 5.36 -3.94
N LEU A 409 -20.29 5.27 -2.86
CA LEU A 409 -20.24 4.09 -2.00
C LEU A 409 -21.61 3.75 -1.40
N SER A 410 -22.52 4.74 -1.20
CA SER A 410 -23.87 4.48 -0.71
C SER A 410 -24.66 3.56 -1.66
N SER A 411 -24.43 3.70 -2.96
CA SER A 411 -25.09 2.92 -4.02
C SER A 411 -24.58 1.48 -4.16
N VAL A 412 -23.46 1.14 -3.53
CA VAL A 412 -22.98 -0.25 -3.49
C VAL A 412 -23.91 -1.07 -2.62
N ARG A 413 -24.57 -2.06 -3.19
CA ARG A 413 -25.45 -3.00 -2.48
C ARG A 413 -24.66 -4.27 -2.13
N LYS A 414 -25.07 -4.97 -1.07
CA LYS A 414 -24.57 -6.32 -0.82
C LYS A 414 -24.92 -7.18 -2.02
N ALA A 415 -24.01 -8.03 -2.49
CA ALA A 415 -24.40 -9.13 -3.35
C ALA A 415 -25.44 -9.96 -2.58
N GLU A 416 -26.64 -10.07 -3.13
CA GLU A 416 -27.62 -11.03 -2.67
C GLU A 416 -27.05 -12.41 -3.01
N GLY A 417 -26.49 -13.07 -1.99
CA GLY A 417 -26.01 -14.44 -2.07
C GLY A 417 -27.05 -15.40 -1.57
#